data_f6cd2b3d0473fac9ce108f0f425ef1f2
#
_entry.id   f6cd2b3d0473fac9ce108f0f425ef1f2
#
_cell.length_a   1.000
_cell.length_b   1.000
_cell.length_c   1.000
_cell.angle_alpha   90.00
_cell.angle_beta   90.00
_cell.angle_gamma   90.00
#
_symmetry.space_group_name_H-M   'P 1'
#
loop_
_entity.id
_entity.type
_entity.pdbx_description
1 polymer ?
#
loop_
_entity_poly.entity_id
_entity_poly.type
_entity_poly.pdbx_seq_one_letter_code
_entity_poly.pdbx_strand_id
1 'polypeptide(L)'
;MFLENLKNNYDKLSINEQIIIDYLVKQDSLENLTLKQISGETFLSSSTIIRACKKLGYSTFNDLRYDLRLSKDIQKQSNINHSSSFEELKQQLTIEFSQTMDMCSEPDFDYFAENIISARRIFCVGVGSSYMAMSDFNRKLKLVNLWSNDYFEHYAIKRISDIVTQEDVIIIFSLSGKNEELNQSIFSAKQNGAKVLSITSLGNEFLSQVSDAIIYVYDAPKKHAKLRSRLMFNLIGTLLFEVILEKL
;
A
#
# COMPACT_ATOMS: atom_id res chain seq x y z
N MET A 1 -4.61 -16.71 1.59
CA MET A 1 -3.59 -17.31 0.70
C MET A 1 -3.20 -16.35 -0.43
N PHE A 2 -4.12 -15.84 -1.30
CA PHE A 2 -3.76 -14.92 -2.39
C PHE A 2 -3.05 -13.64 -1.90
N LEU A 3 -3.61 -12.93 -0.93
CA LEU A 3 -3.03 -11.69 -0.40
C LEU A 3 -1.68 -11.92 0.28
N GLU A 4 -1.51 -13.01 0.96
CA GLU A 4 -0.25 -13.41 1.60
C GLU A 4 0.83 -13.72 0.54
N ASN A 5 0.47 -14.51 -0.48
CA ASN A 5 1.37 -14.80 -1.60
C ASN A 5 1.75 -13.53 -2.37
N LEU A 6 0.79 -12.64 -2.55
CA LEU A 6 1.00 -11.36 -3.20
C LEU A 6 1.97 -10.50 -2.39
N LYS A 7 1.75 -10.34 -1.08
CA LYS A 7 2.65 -9.60 -0.20
C LYS A 7 4.08 -10.13 -0.25
N ASN A 8 4.25 -11.44 -0.07
CA ASN A 8 5.57 -12.05 0.06
C ASN A 8 6.37 -12.06 -1.25
N ASN A 9 5.74 -11.79 -2.38
CA ASN A 9 6.36 -11.95 -3.69
C ASN A 9 6.11 -10.77 -4.66
N TYR A 10 5.36 -9.74 -4.26
CA TYR A 10 5.05 -8.61 -5.15
C TYR A 10 6.30 -7.89 -5.64
N ASP A 11 7.25 -7.65 -4.76
CA ASP A 11 8.52 -6.98 -5.07
C ASP A 11 9.45 -7.81 -5.99
N LYS A 12 9.19 -9.12 -6.12
CA LYS A 12 9.90 -10.01 -7.05
C LYS A 12 9.34 -9.96 -8.47
N LEU A 13 8.17 -9.32 -8.65
CA LEU A 13 7.54 -9.16 -9.94
C LEU A 13 8.23 -8.03 -10.72
N SER A 14 8.46 -8.27 -12.01
CA SER A 14 8.83 -7.18 -12.92
C SER A 14 7.63 -6.27 -13.16
N ILE A 15 7.86 -5.05 -13.66
CA ILE A 15 6.81 -4.06 -13.99
C ILE A 15 5.69 -4.70 -14.83
N ASN A 16 6.04 -5.46 -15.88
CA ASN A 16 5.07 -6.12 -16.73
C ASN A 16 4.26 -7.21 -15.99
N GLU A 17 4.87 -7.90 -15.04
CA GLU A 17 4.20 -8.90 -14.22
C GLU A 17 3.27 -8.23 -13.19
N GLN A 18 3.65 -7.10 -12.63
CA GLN A 18 2.81 -6.28 -11.75
C GLN A 18 1.56 -5.76 -12.48
N ILE A 19 1.72 -5.24 -13.71
CA ILE A 19 0.60 -4.80 -14.56
C ILE A 19 -0.43 -5.94 -14.73
N ILE A 20 0.03 -7.17 -14.95
CA ILE A 20 -0.87 -8.33 -15.07
C ILE A 20 -1.63 -8.58 -13.76
N ILE A 21 -0.94 -8.59 -12.64
CA ILE A 21 -1.57 -8.85 -11.34
C ILE A 21 -2.57 -7.74 -10.99
N ASP A 22 -2.22 -6.49 -11.22
CA ASP A 22 -3.11 -5.34 -11.02
C ASP A 22 -4.34 -5.39 -11.93
N TYR A 23 -4.16 -5.81 -13.18
CA TYR A 23 -5.27 -6.05 -14.08
C TYR A 23 -6.21 -7.14 -13.54
N LEU A 24 -5.68 -8.27 -13.08
CA LEU A 24 -6.46 -9.39 -12.53
C LEU A 24 -7.21 -8.99 -11.26
N VAL A 25 -6.59 -8.24 -10.38
CA VAL A 25 -7.21 -7.74 -9.14
C VAL A 25 -8.37 -6.80 -9.43
N LYS A 26 -8.29 -5.99 -10.49
CA LYS A 26 -9.34 -5.03 -10.90
C LYS A 26 -10.55 -5.67 -11.60
N GLN A 27 -10.46 -6.92 -12.08
CA GLN A 27 -11.58 -7.56 -12.78
C GLN A 27 -12.74 -7.87 -11.82
N ASP A 28 -13.96 -7.57 -12.21
CA ASP A 28 -15.17 -7.89 -11.42
C ASP A 28 -15.52 -9.38 -11.47
N SER A 29 -15.21 -10.06 -12.56
CA SER A 29 -15.43 -11.50 -12.76
C SER A 29 -14.19 -12.15 -13.36
N LEU A 30 -13.80 -13.28 -12.78
CA LEU A 30 -12.65 -14.07 -13.22
C LEU A 30 -13.06 -15.40 -13.91
N GLU A 31 -14.36 -15.71 -13.97
CA GLU A 31 -14.84 -17.04 -14.35
C GLU A 31 -14.44 -17.43 -15.78
N ASN A 32 -14.60 -16.52 -16.72
CA ASN A 32 -14.33 -16.75 -18.14
C ASN A 32 -13.03 -16.10 -18.62
N LEU A 33 -12.20 -15.59 -17.70
CA LEU A 33 -10.98 -14.89 -18.06
C LEU A 33 -9.93 -15.87 -18.57
N THR A 34 -9.52 -15.69 -19.83
CA THR A 34 -8.53 -16.52 -20.50
C THR A 34 -7.18 -15.81 -20.63
N LEU A 35 -6.10 -16.56 -20.75
CA LEU A 35 -4.76 -16.00 -21.01
C LEU A 35 -4.75 -15.11 -22.26
N LYS A 36 -5.55 -15.46 -23.29
CA LYS A 36 -5.66 -14.69 -24.54
C LYS A 36 -6.30 -13.33 -24.32
N GLN A 37 -7.35 -13.25 -23.48
CA GLN A 37 -8.00 -11.99 -23.13
C GLN A 37 -7.07 -11.09 -22.32
N ILE A 38 -6.40 -11.64 -21.30
CA ILE A 38 -5.43 -10.89 -20.49
C ILE A 38 -4.31 -10.34 -21.39
N SER A 39 -3.79 -11.17 -22.30
CA SER A 39 -2.76 -10.74 -23.26
C SER A 39 -3.25 -9.61 -24.16
N GLY A 40 -4.51 -9.66 -24.61
CA GLY A 40 -5.12 -8.62 -25.45
C GLY A 40 -5.30 -7.29 -24.72
N GLU A 41 -5.77 -7.33 -23.46
CA GLU A 41 -6.06 -6.13 -22.66
C GLU A 41 -4.80 -5.49 -22.06
N THR A 42 -3.82 -6.31 -21.69
CA THR A 42 -2.57 -5.83 -21.10
C THR A 42 -1.45 -5.60 -22.11
N PHE A 43 -1.63 -6.04 -23.35
CA PHE A 43 -0.60 -6.07 -24.41
C PHE A 43 0.66 -6.85 -24.03
N LEU A 44 0.53 -7.79 -23.08
CA LEU A 44 1.63 -8.61 -22.58
C LEU A 44 1.47 -10.08 -22.98
N SER A 45 2.58 -10.79 -23.11
CA SER A 45 2.55 -12.18 -23.58
C SER A 45 2.00 -13.15 -22.53
N SER A 46 1.37 -14.25 -22.97
CA SER A 46 0.90 -15.32 -22.09
C SER A 46 2.05 -15.91 -21.24
N SER A 47 3.28 -15.90 -21.74
CA SER A 47 4.45 -16.35 -20.98
C SER A 47 4.76 -15.43 -19.81
N THR A 48 4.51 -14.12 -19.93
CA THR A 48 4.65 -13.16 -18.83
C THR A 48 3.61 -13.41 -17.75
N ILE A 49 2.35 -13.72 -18.14
CA ILE A 49 1.28 -14.09 -17.21
C ILE A 49 1.67 -15.34 -16.39
N ILE A 50 2.16 -16.38 -17.07
CA ILE A 50 2.59 -17.61 -16.37
C ILE A 50 3.78 -17.38 -15.44
N ARG A 51 4.72 -16.51 -15.81
CA ARG A 51 5.84 -16.13 -14.92
C ARG A 51 5.35 -15.39 -13.68
N ALA A 52 4.42 -14.46 -13.83
CA ALA A 52 3.79 -13.77 -12.70
C ALA A 52 3.12 -14.77 -11.74
N CYS A 53 2.34 -15.74 -12.27
CA CYS A 53 1.76 -16.80 -11.45
C CYS A 53 2.80 -17.58 -10.65
N LYS A 54 3.87 -18.03 -11.31
CA LYS A 54 4.94 -18.81 -10.67
C LYS A 54 5.67 -18.02 -9.60
N LYS A 55 5.94 -16.74 -9.82
CA LYS A 55 6.59 -15.88 -8.83
C LYS A 55 5.71 -15.64 -7.60
N LEU A 56 4.39 -15.62 -7.78
CA LEU A 56 3.44 -15.57 -6.67
C LEU A 56 3.21 -16.92 -5.98
N GLY A 57 3.92 -17.99 -6.38
CA GLY A 57 3.83 -19.31 -5.76
C GLY A 57 2.72 -20.20 -6.33
N TYR A 58 2.11 -19.84 -7.48
CA TYR A 58 1.09 -20.66 -8.13
C TYR A 58 1.67 -21.51 -9.25
N SER A 59 1.28 -22.77 -9.31
CA SER A 59 1.74 -23.72 -10.34
C SER A 59 1.17 -23.36 -11.72
N THR A 60 -0.09 -22.93 -11.76
CA THR A 60 -0.81 -22.57 -12.99
C THR A 60 -1.57 -21.24 -12.84
N PHE A 61 -1.97 -20.65 -13.98
CA PHE A 61 -2.89 -19.52 -13.99
C PHE A 61 -4.26 -19.88 -13.37
N ASN A 62 -4.71 -21.12 -13.54
CA ASN A 62 -5.96 -21.58 -12.95
C ASN A 62 -5.91 -21.60 -11.42
N ASP A 63 -4.78 -21.96 -10.82
CA ASP A 63 -4.61 -21.94 -9.37
C ASP A 63 -4.68 -20.51 -8.83
N LEU A 64 -3.97 -19.57 -9.47
CA LEU A 64 -4.04 -18.15 -9.12
C LEU A 64 -5.47 -17.62 -9.29
N ARG A 65 -6.11 -17.91 -10.43
CA ARG A 65 -7.49 -17.48 -10.72
C ARG A 65 -8.48 -18.01 -9.69
N TYR A 66 -8.34 -19.28 -9.29
CA TYR A 66 -9.19 -19.90 -8.27
C TYR A 66 -9.02 -19.22 -6.90
N ASP A 67 -7.79 -19.01 -6.45
CA ASP A 67 -7.49 -18.40 -5.15
C ASP A 67 -7.91 -16.91 -5.12
N LEU A 68 -7.67 -16.19 -6.21
CA LEU A 68 -8.13 -14.80 -6.38
C LEU A 68 -9.67 -14.73 -6.42
N ARG A 69 -10.33 -15.70 -7.08
CA ARG A 69 -11.79 -15.81 -7.08
C ARG A 69 -12.33 -16.08 -5.69
N LEU A 70 -11.76 -17.04 -4.96
CA LEU A 70 -12.15 -17.34 -3.58
C LEU A 70 -12.03 -16.10 -2.69
N SER A 71 -10.95 -15.35 -2.85
CA SER A 71 -10.75 -14.08 -2.14
C SER A 71 -11.85 -13.06 -2.49
N LYS A 72 -12.30 -13.02 -3.75
CA LYS A 72 -13.38 -12.14 -4.22
C LYS A 72 -14.78 -12.66 -3.86
N ASP A 73 -14.98 -13.96 -3.83
CA ASP A 73 -16.28 -14.58 -3.47
C ASP A 73 -16.55 -14.44 -1.97
N ILE A 74 -15.52 -14.51 -1.14
CA ILE A 74 -15.61 -14.11 0.27
C ILE A 74 -16.03 -12.63 0.36
N GLN A 75 -15.55 -11.78 -0.56
CA GLN A 75 -15.98 -10.39 -0.68
C GLN A 75 -17.39 -10.23 -1.27
N LYS A 76 -17.83 -11.12 -2.18
CA LYS A 76 -19.16 -11.06 -2.82
C LYS A 76 -20.28 -11.65 -1.97
N GLN A 77 -20.02 -12.66 -1.15
CA GLN A 77 -21.02 -13.17 -0.20
C GLN A 77 -21.44 -12.12 0.83
N SER A 78 -20.62 -11.08 1.03
CA SER A 78 -21.02 -9.87 1.76
C SER A 78 -21.88 -8.89 0.93
N ASN A 79 -22.12 -9.13 -0.37
CA ASN A 79 -22.76 -8.17 -1.29
C ASN A 79 -24.18 -8.54 -1.77
N ILE A 80 -24.79 -9.63 -1.30
CA ILE A 80 -26.14 -10.02 -1.73
C ILE A 80 -27.16 -9.67 -0.63
N ASN A 81 -27.44 -8.39 -0.50
CA ASN A 81 -28.78 -7.87 -0.13
C ASN A 81 -28.79 -6.33 -0.19
N HIS A 82 -29.78 -5.77 -0.82
CA HIS A 82 -29.98 -4.36 -1.18
C HIS A 82 -30.42 -3.45 -0.02
N SER A 83 -29.78 -3.57 1.11
CA SER A 83 -29.58 -2.53 2.13
C SER A 83 -28.34 -2.98 2.88
N SER A 84 -27.23 -2.24 2.82
CA SER A 84 -26.09 -2.58 3.64
C SER A 84 -26.54 -2.57 5.09
N SER A 85 -26.81 -3.74 5.65
CA SER A 85 -27.17 -3.84 7.05
C SER A 85 -25.95 -3.40 7.87
N PHE A 86 -26.18 -2.88 9.05
CA PHE A 86 -25.07 -2.51 9.95
C PHE A 86 -24.10 -3.69 10.17
N GLU A 87 -24.61 -4.91 10.17
CA GLU A 87 -23.80 -6.13 10.30
C GLU A 87 -22.87 -6.35 9.09
N GLU A 88 -23.32 -6.07 7.87
CA GLU A 88 -22.44 -6.14 6.68
C GLU A 88 -21.31 -5.12 6.75
N LEU A 89 -21.59 -3.89 7.22
CA LEU A 89 -20.58 -2.86 7.42
C LEU A 89 -19.55 -3.28 8.49
N LYS A 90 -20.01 -3.88 9.58
CA LYS A 90 -19.13 -4.44 10.63
C LYS A 90 -18.24 -5.55 10.07
N GLN A 91 -18.82 -6.50 9.34
CA GLN A 91 -18.08 -7.59 8.71
C GLN A 91 -17.02 -7.05 7.73
N GLN A 92 -17.37 -6.08 6.91
CA GLN A 92 -16.44 -5.47 5.97
C GLN A 92 -15.25 -4.80 6.68
N LEU A 93 -15.50 -4.04 7.75
CA LEU A 93 -14.44 -3.43 8.55
C LEU A 93 -13.56 -4.48 9.23
N THR A 94 -14.16 -5.56 9.73
CA THR A 94 -13.43 -6.67 10.35
C THR A 94 -12.50 -7.35 9.33
N ILE A 95 -12.97 -7.55 8.10
CA ILE A 95 -12.15 -8.11 7.01
C ILE A 95 -11.00 -7.15 6.66
N GLU A 96 -11.28 -5.85 6.50
CA GLU A 96 -10.22 -4.86 6.21
C GLU A 96 -9.15 -4.83 7.32
N PHE A 97 -9.58 -4.90 8.57
CA PHE A 97 -8.68 -4.98 9.73
C PHE A 97 -7.84 -6.25 9.70
N SER A 98 -8.49 -7.43 9.63
CA SER A 98 -7.79 -8.72 9.63
C SER A 98 -6.79 -8.82 8.50
N GLN A 99 -7.19 -8.47 7.28
CA GLN A 99 -6.30 -8.54 6.11
C GLN A 99 -5.15 -7.55 6.19
N THR A 100 -5.37 -6.36 6.76
CA THR A 100 -4.27 -5.41 7.01
C THR A 100 -3.29 -5.99 8.03
N MET A 101 -3.78 -6.58 9.12
CA MET A 101 -2.92 -7.21 10.13
C MET A 101 -2.14 -8.41 9.57
N ASP A 102 -2.79 -9.23 8.74
CA ASP A 102 -2.13 -10.37 8.07
C ASP A 102 -1.01 -9.93 7.11
N MET A 103 -1.06 -8.69 6.63
CA MET A 103 -0.01 -8.08 5.79
C MET A 103 1.13 -7.45 6.61
N CYS A 104 0.98 -7.28 7.92
CA CYS A 104 2.03 -6.76 8.78
C CYS A 104 3.09 -7.83 9.06
N SER A 105 4.35 -7.43 9.05
CA SER A 105 5.45 -8.28 9.50
C SER A 105 6.36 -7.52 10.46
N GLU A 106 6.83 -8.18 11.50
CA GLU A 106 7.73 -7.60 12.49
C GLU A 106 8.99 -6.99 11.85
N PRO A 107 9.69 -7.66 10.90
CA PRO A 107 10.86 -7.08 10.25
C PRO A 107 10.59 -5.76 9.51
N ASP A 108 9.41 -5.60 8.89
CA ASP A 108 9.07 -4.35 8.19
C ASP A 108 8.89 -3.21 9.21
N PHE A 109 8.20 -3.47 10.32
CA PHE A 109 8.00 -2.48 11.38
C PHE A 109 9.30 -2.11 12.08
N ASP A 110 10.16 -3.09 12.35
CA ASP A 110 11.49 -2.88 12.91
C ASP A 110 12.34 -2.00 12.00
N TYR A 111 12.36 -2.29 10.71
CA TYR A 111 13.09 -1.47 9.74
C TYR A 111 12.57 -0.03 9.70
N PHE A 112 11.26 0.17 9.72
CA PHE A 112 10.67 1.52 9.79
C PHE A 112 11.09 2.23 11.08
N ALA A 113 10.92 1.59 12.24
CA ALA A 113 11.21 2.18 13.54
C ALA A 113 12.69 2.58 13.66
N GLU A 114 13.62 1.72 13.29
CA GLU A 114 15.05 1.99 13.32
C GLU A 114 15.46 3.18 12.46
N ASN A 115 14.90 3.27 11.25
CA ASN A 115 15.18 4.40 10.36
C ASN A 115 14.54 5.70 10.86
N ILE A 116 13.35 5.65 11.46
CA ILE A 116 12.69 6.81 12.05
C ILE A 116 13.48 7.33 13.26
N ILE A 117 13.91 6.45 14.16
CA ILE A 117 14.66 6.81 15.37
C ILE A 117 16.04 7.40 15.04
N SER A 118 16.71 6.84 14.05
CA SER A 118 18.05 7.30 13.63
C SER A 118 18.04 8.52 12.73
N ALA A 119 16.89 8.93 12.22
CA ALA A 119 16.78 10.06 11.29
C ALA A 119 17.09 11.40 11.97
N ARG A 120 17.87 12.24 11.28
CA ARG A 120 18.06 13.64 11.69
C ARG A 120 16.76 14.43 11.67
N ARG A 121 15.94 14.24 10.63
CA ARG A 121 14.62 14.86 10.45
C ARG A 121 13.69 13.88 9.76
N ILE A 122 12.40 13.96 10.10
CA ILE A 122 11.36 13.13 9.56
C ILE A 122 10.35 14.02 8.82
N PHE A 123 10.17 13.77 7.54
CA PHE A 123 9.21 14.44 6.68
C PHE A 123 7.98 13.54 6.54
N CYS A 124 6.92 13.82 7.27
CA CYS A 124 5.66 13.08 7.18
C CYS A 124 4.81 13.67 6.05
N VAL A 125 4.50 12.88 5.03
CA VAL A 125 3.84 13.35 3.81
C VAL A 125 2.50 12.64 3.60
N GLY A 126 1.45 13.41 3.39
CA GLY A 126 0.12 12.87 3.09
C GLY A 126 -0.84 13.95 2.62
N VAL A 127 -1.59 13.68 1.55
CA VAL A 127 -2.48 14.65 0.90
C VAL A 127 -3.94 14.21 1.02
N GLY A 128 -4.86 15.17 1.10
CA GLY A 128 -6.29 14.93 1.19
C GLY A 128 -6.66 14.13 2.44
N SER A 129 -7.45 13.07 2.31
CA SER A 129 -7.89 12.28 3.46
C SER A 129 -6.76 11.48 4.14
N SER A 130 -5.62 11.27 3.48
CA SER A 130 -4.45 10.63 4.09
C SER A 130 -3.73 11.56 5.08
N TYR A 131 -3.88 12.89 4.92
CA TYR A 131 -3.33 13.89 5.82
C TYR A 131 -3.70 13.64 7.28
N MET A 132 -4.94 13.31 7.57
CA MET A 132 -5.41 13.14 8.95
C MET A 132 -4.66 12.03 9.70
N ALA A 133 -4.48 10.88 9.06
CA ALA A 133 -3.73 9.76 9.65
C ALA A 133 -2.24 10.09 9.77
N MET A 134 -1.66 10.69 8.74
CA MET A 134 -0.27 11.13 8.73
C MET A 134 -0.01 12.19 9.81
N SER A 135 -0.89 13.17 9.96
CA SER A 135 -0.75 14.26 10.95
C SER A 135 -0.85 13.75 12.39
N ASP A 136 -1.72 12.77 12.69
CA ASP A 136 -1.75 12.13 14.00
C ASP A 136 -0.45 11.38 14.29
N PHE A 137 0.08 10.64 13.30
CA PHE A 137 1.36 9.98 13.43
C PHE A 137 2.51 10.97 13.66
N ASN A 138 2.59 12.04 12.87
CA ASN A 138 3.56 13.13 13.07
C ASN A 138 3.47 13.75 14.48
N ARG A 139 2.25 13.99 14.97
CA ARG A 139 2.04 14.47 16.34
C ARG A 139 2.62 13.51 17.40
N LYS A 140 2.41 12.21 17.22
CA LYS A 140 2.94 11.17 18.12
C LYS A 140 4.48 11.18 18.12
N LEU A 141 5.14 11.30 16.98
CA LEU A 141 6.60 11.39 16.89
C LEU A 141 7.15 12.60 17.66
N LYS A 142 6.49 13.74 17.58
CA LYS A 142 6.88 14.94 18.35
C LYS A 142 6.78 14.74 19.87
N LEU A 143 5.82 13.96 20.35
CA LEU A 143 5.65 13.69 21.79
C LEU A 143 6.82 12.89 22.37
N VAL A 144 7.55 12.14 21.54
CA VAL A 144 8.74 11.38 21.94
C VAL A 144 10.04 12.05 21.50
N ASN A 145 9.98 13.37 21.25
CA ASN A 145 11.13 14.20 20.90
C ASN A 145 11.84 13.81 19.58
N LEU A 146 11.14 13.17 18.67
CA LEU A 146 11.63 12.95 17.31
C LEU A 146 11.31 14.16 16.44
N TRP A 147 12.34 14.70 15.76
CA TRP A 147 12.16 15.89 14.91
C TRP A 147 11.38 15.56 13.66
N SER A 148 10.10 15.85 13.65
CA SER A 148 9.21 15.54 12.54
C SER A 148 8.32 16.72 12.15
N ASN A 149 8.02 16.83 10.87
CA ASN A 149 7.07 17.81 10.33
C ASN A 149 6.12 17.15 9.32
N ASP A 150 4.90 17.68 9.25
CA ASP A 150 3.87 17.26 8.31
C ASP A 150 3.87 18.14 7.06
N TYR A 151 3.75 17.47 5.91
CA TYR A 151 3.70 18.08 4.60
C TYR A 151 2.46 17.59 3.85
N PHE A 152 1.50 18.48 3.64
CA PHE A 152 0.22 18.15 3.02
C PHE A 152 -0.18 19.12 1.90
N GLU A 153 0.41 20.31 1.88
CA GLU A 153 0.21 21.29 0.83
C GLU A 153 1.16 21.04 -0.35
N HIS A 154 0.65 21.09 -1.56
CA HIS A 154 1.43 20.83 -2.77
C HIS A 154 2.70 21.66 -2.86
N TYR A 155 2.62 22.94 -2.51
CA TYR A 155 3.79 23.83 -2.54
C TYR A 155 4.86 23.39 -1.54
N ALA A 156 4.47 23.04 -0.31
CA ALA A 156 5.40 22.59 0.71
C ALA A 156 6.06 21.24 0.33
N ILE A 157 5.27 20.31 -0.23
CA ILE A 157 5.77 19.03 -0.71
C ILE A 157 6.83 19.20 -1.80
N LYS A 158 6.63 20.12 -2.75
CA LYS A 158 7.61 20.44 -3.80
C LYS A 158 8.95 20.91 -3.24
N ARG A 159 8.97 21.51 -2.06
CA ARG A 159 10.20 22.02 -1.42
C ARG A 159 10.97 20.97 -0.62
N ILE A 160 10.40 19.80 -0.40
CA ILE A 160 11.10 18.72 0.32
C ILE A 160 12.42 18.38 -0.38
N SER A 161 12.41 18.26 -1.72
CA SER A 161 13.62 17.95 -2.49
C SER A 161 14.73 18.99 -2.34
N ASP A 162 14.38 20.26 -2.06
CA ASP A 162 15.35 21.34 -1.92
C ASP A 162 16.10 21.30 -0.57
N ILE A 163 15.53 20.63 0.44
CA ILE A 163 16.00 20.70 1.83
C ILE A 163 16.37 19.34 2.43
N VAL A 164 15.95 18.26 1.82
CA VAL A 164 16.19 16.89 2.31
C VAL A 164 17.63 16.46 2.03
N THR A 165 18.18 15.64 2.90
CA THR A 165 19.51 15.04 2.76
C THR A 165 19.46 13.53 3.03
N GLN A 166 20.59 12.86 2.86
CA GLN A 166 20.72 11.41 3.11
C GLN A 166 20.54 11.00 4.60
N GLU A 167 20.58 11.97 5.52
CA GLU A 167 20.33 11.74 6.96
C GLU A 167 18.85 11.85 7.33
N ASP A 168 18.01 12.21 6.37
CA ASP A 168 16.59 12.46 6.57
C ASP A 168 15.74 11.29 6.07
N VAL A 169 14.59 11.12 6.70
CA VAL A 169 13.59 10.12 6.33
C VAL A 169 12.30 10.80 5.87
N ILE A 170 11.74 10.32 4.79
CA ILE A 170 10.41 10.69 4.30
C ILE A 170 9.46 9.54 4.57
N ILE A 171 8.38 9.79 5.30
CA ILE A 171 7.30 8.82 5.55
C ILE A 171 6.07 9.25 4.77
N ILE A 172 5.58 8.40 3.87
CA ILE A 172 4.48 8.71 2.97
C ILE A 172 3.24 7.90 3.31
N PHE A 173 2.12 8.60 3.50
CA PHE A 173 0.79 8.01 3.62
C PHE A 173 0.02 8.28 2.31
N SER A 174 0.00 7.33 1.39
CA SER A 174 -0.67 7.50 0.11
C SER A 174 -1.33 6.20 -0.37
N LEU A 175 -2.67 6.17 -0.40
CA LEU A 175 -3.40 4.95 -0.72
C LEU A 175 -3.28 4.54 -2.20
N SER A 176 -3.39 5.48 -3.12
CA SER A 176 -3.50 5.18 -4.55
C SER A 176 -2.26 5.49 -5.39
N GLY A 177 -1.33 6.29 -4.87
CA GLY A 177 -0.15 6.74 -5.61
C GLY A 177 -0.42 7.59 -6.86
N LYS A 178 -1.65 8.10 -7.03
CA LYS A 178 -2.06 8.81 -8.26
C LYS A 178 -1.77 10.31 -8.28
N ASN A 179 -1.11 10.83 -7.25
CA ASN A 179 -0.78 12.25 -7.20
C ASN A 179 0.58 12.49 -7.86
N GLU A 180 0.56 12.92 -9.11
CA GLU A 180 1.77 13.12 -9.93
C GLU A 180 2.73 14.15 -9.32
N GLU A 181 2.22 15.26 -8.76
CA GLU A 181 3.06 16.29 -8.14
C GLU A 181 3.78 15.76 -6.90
N LEU A 182 3.08 14.97 -6.06
CA LEU A 182 3.67 14.27 -4.95
C LEU A 182 4.75 13.30 -5.44
N ASN A 183 4.42 12.50 -6.44
CA ASN A 183 5.32 11.49 -6.99
C ASN A 183 6.63 12.11 -7.53
N GLN A 184 6.53 13.20 -8.28
CA GLN A 184 7.71 13.92 -8.78
C GLN A 184 8.58 14.46 -7.64
N SER A 185 7.97 15.06 -6.62
CA SER A 185 8.69 15.61 -5.46
C SER A 185 9.41 14.53 -4.67
N ILE A 186 8.76 13.39 -4.46
CA ILE A 186 9.37 12.24 -3.75
C ILE A 186 10.49 11.61 -4.57
N PHE A 187 10.31 11.47 -5.87
CA PHE A 187 11.36 10.99 -6.76
C PHE A 187 12.62 11.88 -6.70
N SER A 188 12.44 13.20 -6.77
CA SER A 188 13.55 14.16 -6.65
C SER A 188 14.23 14.09 -5.28
N ALA A 189 13.46 13.97 -4.20
CA ALA A 189 13.99 13.83 -2.85
C ALA A 189 14.78 12.52 -2.68
N LYS A 190 14.32 11.43 -3.29
CA LYS A 190 15.05 10.15 -3.34
C LYS A 190 16.37 10.27 -4.06
N GLN A 191 16.44 11.01 -5.18
CA GLN A 191 17.69 11.28 -5.91
C GLN A 191 18.69 12.06 -5.07
N ASN A 192 18.23 12.90 -4.14
CA ASN A 192 19.07 13.62 -3.18
C ASN A 192 19.52 12.76 -1.99
N GLY A 193 19.22 11.45 -2.02
CA GLY A 193 19.67 10.48 -1.07
C GLY A 193 18.77 10.26 0.14
N ALA A 194 17.60 10.93 0.22
CA ALA A 194 16.63 10.72 1.29
C ALA A 194 16.13 9.28 1.31
N LYS A 195 15.95 8.73 2.51
CA LYS A 195 15.28 7.44 2.69
C LYS A 195 13.78 7.62 2.61
N VAL A 196 13.12 6.79 1.81
CA VAL A 196 11.67 6.84 1.57
C VAL A 196 11.01 5.60 2.15
N LEU A 197 10.13 5.79 3.12
CA LEU A 197 9.30 4.78 3.76
C LEU A 197 7.84 5.04 3.42
N SER A 198 7.11 4.05 2.93
CA SER A 198 5.74 4.26 2.46
C SER A 198 4.73 3.37 3.18
N ILE A 199 3.59 3.96 3.52
CA ILE A 199 2.39 3.23 3.97
C ILE A 199 1.34 3.41 2.87
N THR A 200 1.00 2.31 2.17
CA THR A 200 0.19 2.36 0.95
C THR A 200 -0.64 1.10 0.76
N SER A 201 -1.58 1.11 -0.20
CA SER A 201 -2.26 -0.13 -0.61
C SER A 201 -1.46 -0.87 -1.68
N LEU A 202 -1.77 -2.16 -1.85
CA LEU A 202 -1.25 -2.96 -2.96
C LEU A 202 -1.60 -2.32 -4.31
N GLY A 203 -0.73 -2.47 -5.30
CA GLY A 203 -0.93 -1.92 -6.66
C GLY A 203 -0.55 -0.45 -6.82
N ASN A 204 0.17 0.13 -5.87
CA ASN A 204 0.77 1.44 -6.02
C ASN A 204 2.17 1.30 -6.65
N GLU A 205 2.21 1.29 -8.00
CA GLU A 205 3.43 1.05 -8.77
C GLU A 205 4.53 2.08 -8.47
N PHE A 206 4.17 3.34 -8.31
CA PHE A 206 5.16 4.39 -8.06
C PHE A 206 5.87 4.17 -6.72
N LEU A 207 5.10 4.01 -5.64
CA LEU A 207 5.70 3.84 -4.32
C LEU A 207 6.46 2.52 -4.18
N SER A 208 6.02 1.45 -4.86
CA SER A 208 6.78 0.19 -4.88
C SER A 208 8.15 0.30 -5.56
N GLN A 209 8.34 1.27 -6.45
CA GLN A 209 9.62 1.49 -7.13
C GLN A 209 10.54 2.47 -6.41
N VAL A 210 9.98 3.48 -5.73
CA VAL A 210 10.77 4.57 -5.15
C VAL A 210 11.09 4.36 -3.67
N SER A 211 10.31 3.56 -2.95
CA SER A 211 10.46 3.36 -1.51
C SER A 211 11.58 2.38 -1.15
N ASP A 212 12.27 2.66 -0.06
CA ASP A 212 13.25 1.74 0.54
C ASP A 212 12.57 0.61 1.32
N ALA A 213 11.39 0.91 1.88
CA ALA A 213 10.53 -0.10 2.51
C ALA A 213 9.06 0.35 2.46
N ILE A 214 8.14 -0.63 2.53
CA ILE A 214 6.72 -0.41 2.42
C ILE A 214 5.97 -1.23 3.46
N ILE A 215 5.05 -0.59 4.16
CA ILE A 215 4.00 -1.27 4.92
C ILE A 215 2.71 -1.16 4.12
N TYR A 216 2.12 -2.30 3.81
CA TYR A 216 0.88 -2.35 3.03
C TYR A 216 -0.35 -2.34 3.92
N VAL A 217 -1.39 -1.65 3.47
CA VAL A 217 -2.74 -1.71 4.03
C VAL A 217 -3.70 -2.32 3.03
N TYR A 218 -4.65 -3.08 3.51
CA TYR A 218 -5.72 -3.58 2.66
C TYR A 218 -6.75 -2.47 2.39
N ASP A 219 -7.07 -2.27 1.12
CA ASP A 219 -8.07 -1.31 0.66
C ASP A 219 -9.12 -2.04 -0.19
N ALA A 220 -10.24 -2.40 0.44
CA ALA A 220 -11.33 -3.07 -0.25
C ALA A 220 -11.97 -2.16 -1.32
N PRO A 221 -12.41 -2.72 -2.47
CA PRO A 221 -13.22 -1.99 -3.43
C PRO A 221 -14.50 -1.46 -2.78
N LYS A 222 -14.77 -0.15 -2.88
CA LYS A 222 -15.94 0.49 -2.28
C LYS A 222 -16.80 1.20 -3.33
N LYS A 223 -18.12 1.21 -3.12
CA LYS A 223 -19.06 1.95 -3.98
C LYS A 223 -18.70 3.45 -4.10
N HIS A 224 -18.18 4.03 -3.03
CA HIS A 224 -17.77 5.44 -2.97
C HIS A 224 -16.24 5.58 -2.91
N ALA A 225 -15.56 5.22 -3.99
CA ALA A 225 -14.10 5.20 -4.06
C ALA A 225 -13.41 6.51 -3.63
N LYS A 226 -14.08 7.66 -3.76
CA LYS A 226 -13.55 8.97 -3.34
C LYS A 226 -13.68 9.25 -1.84
N LEU A 227 -14.55 8.52 -1.14
CA LEU A 227 -14.83 8.69 0.30
C LEU A 227 -14.28 7.52 1.12
N ARG A 228 -13.11 7.03 0.75
CA ARG A 228 -12.46 5.89 1.43
C ARG A 228 -12.05 6.27 2.85
N SER A 229 -12.29 5.38 3.78
CA SER A 229 -11.75 5.45 5.13
C SER A 229 -10.22 5.41 5.12
N ARG A 230 -9.59 6.05 6.08
CA ARG A 230 -8.14 5.93 6.36
C ARG A 230 -7.90 5.20 7.69
N LEU A 231 -8.88 4.42 8.14
CA LEU A 231 -8.81 3.69 9.40
C LEU A 231 -7.57 2.78 9.45
N MET A 232 -7.28 2.08 8.37
CA MET A 232 -6.11 1.21 8.28
C MET A 232 -4.79 2.00 8.36
N PHE A 233 -4.73 3.21 7.85
CA PHE A 233 -3.57 4.09 8.06
C PHE A 233 -3.39 4.48 9.53
N ASN A 234 -4.49 4.78 10.23
CA ASN A 234 -4.43 5.07 11.67
C ASN A 234 -4.01 3.84 12.47
N LEU A 235 -4.50 2.66 12.08
CA LEU A 235 -4.10 1.38 12.69
C LEU A 235 -2.59 1.15 12.55
N ILE A 236 -2.06 1.23 11.33
CA ILE A 236 -0.63 1.05 11.05
C ILE A 236 0.20 2.13 11.74
N GLY A 237 -0.21 3.39 11.68
CA GLY A 237 0.48 4.48 12.38
C GLY A 237 0.51 4.29 13.90
N THR A 238 -0.53 3.72 14.48
CA THR A 238 -0.57 3.39 15.91
C THR A 238 0.37 2.23 16.22
N LEU A 239 0.28 1.13 15.48
CA LEU A 239 1.14 -0.04 15.68
C LEU A 239 2.62 0.32 15.49
N LEU A 240 2.95 1.08 14.45
CA LEU A 240 4.32 1.55 14.21
C LEU A 240 4.82 2.44 15.36
N PHE A 241 3.96 3.28 15.91
CA PHE A 241 4.33 4.12 17.05
C PHE A 241 4.62 3.30 18.31
N GLU A 242 3.84 2.24 18.59
CA GLU A 242 4.12 1.32 19.70
C GLU A 242 5.48 0.64 19.53
N VAL A 243 5.81 0.16 18.31
CA VAL A 243 7.12 -0.41 18.02
C VAL A 243 8.25 0.61 18.19
N ILE A 244 8.03 1.87 17.83
CA ILE A 244 8.99 2.96 18.08
C ILE A 244 9.20 3.15 19.58
N LEU A 245 8.13 3.15 20.39
CA LEU A 245 8.21 3.31 21.85
C LEU A 245 9.01 2.17 22.52
N GLU A 246 8.89 0.95 22.03
CA GLU A 246 9.64 -0.20 22.55
C GLU A 246 11.15 -0.11 22.24
N LYS A 247 11.53 0.67 21.22
CA LYS A 247 12.94 0.82 20.79
C LYS A 247 13.61 2.11 21.31
N LEU A 248 12.86 3.05 21.87
CA LEU A 248 13.38 4.28 22.48
C LEU A 248 13.84 4.05 23.92
#